data_96d04f4f00ac622871ffa11aec28d8b9
#
_entry.id   96d04f4f00ac622871ffa11aec28d8b9
#
_cell.length_a   1.000
_cell.length_b   1.000
_cell.length_c   1.000
_cell.angle_alpha   90.00
_cell.angle_beta   90.00
_cell.angle_gamma   90.00
#
_symmetry.space_group_name_H-M   'P 1'
#
loop_
_entity.id
_entity.type
_entity.pdbx_description
1 polymer ?
#
loop_
_entity_poly.entity_id
_entity_poly.type
_entity_poly.pdbx_seq_one_letter_code
_entity_poly.pdbx_strand_id
1 'polypeptide(L)'
;MIVWRTLWLRSLFRKIIMNSLDTLKTVSAIIYWNQASNDVYLNTQSLPELTADLQYQLWFIKDGKPIDSGIFDHKSKLLKMAKAMNPQAFAITVEKRGGSPTPTLTSMVVLGKL
;
A
#
# COMPACT_ATOMS: atom_id res chain seq x y z
N MET A 1 -16.20 -5.83 28.47
CA MET A 1 -16.64 -6.71 27.37
C MET A 1 -16.36 -6.12 26.01
N ILE A 2 -16.88 -4.92 25.72
CA ILE A 2 -16.61 -4.22 24.45
C ILE A 2 -15.11 -3.91 24.31
N VAL A 3 -14.44 -3.53 25.40
CA VAL A 3 -13.01 -3.21 25.42
C VAL A 3 -12.16 -4.42 24.98
N TRP A 4 -12.48 -5.61 25.45
CA TRP A 4 -11.80 -6.83 25.06
C TRP A 4 -11.89 -7.11 23.57
N ARG A 5 -13.11 -6.99 23.01
CA ARG A 5 -13.35 -7.20 21.59
C ARG A 5 -12.58 -6.18 20.74
N THR A 6 -12.55 -4.91 21.16
CA THR A 6 -11.81 -3.86 20.46
C THR A 6 -10.31 -4.11 20.46
N LEU A 7 -9.74 -4.49 21.59
CA LEU A 7 -8.31 -4.81 21.70
C LEU A 7 -7.94 -6.03 20.85
N TRP A 8 -8.78 -7.07 20.87
CA TRP A 8 -8.55 -8.26 20.07
C TRP A 8 -8.61 -7.97 18.59
N LEU A 9 -9.58 -7.17 18.12
CA LEU A 9 -9.69 -6.77 16.71
C LEU A 9 -8.48 -5.94 16.26
N ARG A 10 -7.98 -5.05 17.11
CA ARG A 10 -6.78 -4.26 16.79
C ARG A 10 -5.56 -5.14 16.57
N SER A 11 -5.42 -6.24 17.31
CA SER A 11 -4.27 -7.15 17.15
C SER A 11 -4.27 -7.87 15.81
N LEU A 12 -5.41 -7.94 15.09
CA LEU A 12 -5.50 -8.53 13.76
C LEU A 12 -4.91 -7.62 12.67
N PHE A 13 -4.88 -6.29 12.91
CA PHE A 13 -4.33 -5.34 11.95
C PHE A 13 -2.85 -5.09 12.22
N ARG A 14 -2.06 -5.22 11.19
CA ARG A 14 -0.65 -4.85 11.21
C ARG A 14 -0.49 -3.55 10.43
N LYS A 15 0.17 -2.58 11.06
CA LYS A 15 0.47 -1.29 10.46
C LYS A 15 1.85 -1.34 9.81
N ILE A 16 1.92 -1.05 8.52
CA ILE A 16 3.17 -1.01 7.78
C ILE A 16 3.36 0.42 7.25
N ILE A 17 4.42 1.09 7.69
CA ILE A 17 4.77 2.40 7.19
C ILE A 17 5.67 2.21 5.96
N MET A 18 5.23 2.80 4.84
CA MET A 18 6.00 2.80 3.61
C MET A 18 6.66 4.16 3.44
N ASN A 19 7.97 4.16 3.33
CA ASN A 19 8.77 5.37 3.19
C ASN A 19 9.34 5.49 1.80
N SER A 20 9.67 6.74 1.40
CA SER A 20 10.40 6.99 0.18
C SER A 20 11.79 6.36 0.25
N LEU A 21 12.25 5.82 -0.87
CA LEU A 21 13.63 5.35 -1.02
C LEU A 21 14.62 6.52 -1.09
N ASP A 22 14.14 7.69 -1.47
CA ASP A 22 14.91 8.94 -1.45
C ASP A 22 14.69 9.63 -0.10
N THR A 23 15.71 9.62 0.76
CA THR A 23 15.64 10.20 2.11
C THR A 23 15.44 11.72 2.12
N LEU A 24 15.65 12.40 1.00
CA LEU A 24 15.39 13.83 0.86
C LEU A 24 13.91 14.15 0.63
N LYS A 25 13.08 13.14 0.36
CA LYS A 25 11.65 13.32 0.14
C LYS A 25 10.86 12.87 1.37
N THR A 26 9.79 13.59 1.66
CA THR A 26 8.88 13.29 2.77
C THR A 26 7.65 12.48 2.34
N VAL A 27 7.73 11.83 1.19
CA VAL A 27 6.65 11.00 0.64
C VAL A 27 6.52 9.72 1.45
N SER A 28 5.31 9.42 1.90
CA SER A 28 5.03 8.21 2.66
C SER A 28 3.57 7.77 2.47
N ALA A 29 3.31 6.53 2.80
CA ALA A 29 1.96 5.97 2.87
C ALA A 29 1.93 4.92 3.98
N ILE A 30 0.73 4.53 4.41
CA ILE A 30 0.56 3.57 5.49
C ILE A 30 -0.38 2.46 5.02
N ILE A 31 0.02 1.22 5.23
CA ILE A 31 -0.83 0.05 5.04
C ILE A 31 -1.34 -0.42 6.39
N TYR A 32 -2.62 -0.75 6.44
CA TYR A 32 -3.25 -1.51 7.52
C TYR A 32 -3.68 -2.85 6.94
N TRP A 33 -2.99 -3.91 7.31
CA TRP A 33 -3.25 -5.25 6.82
C TRP A 33 -3.86 -6.12 7.91
N ASN A 34 -5.03 -6.70 7.63
CA ASN A 34 -5.70 -7.60 8.54
C ASN A 34 -5.14 -9.02 8.33
N GLN A 35 -4.45 -9.55 9.33
CA GLN A 35 -3.78 -10.85 9.25
C GLN A 35 -4.76 -12.03 9.18
N ALA A 36 -5.99 -11.86 9.64
CA ALA A 36 -7.01 -12.90 9.61
C ALA A 36 -7.77 -12.95 8.28
N SER A 37 -8.21 -11.79 7.77
CA SER A 37 -9.01 -11.70 6.54
C SER A 37 -8.20 -11.40 5.29
N ASN A 38 -6.93 -11.00 5.43
CA ASN A 38 -6.06 -10.52 4.37
C ASN A 38 -6.48 -9.18 3.75
N ASP A 39 -7.45 -8.49 4.35
CA ASP A 39 -7.87 -7.17 3.89
C ASP A 39 -6.74 -6.16 4.00
N VAL A 40 -6.65 -5.29 3.01
CA VAL A 40 -5.64 -4.23 2.92
C VAL A 40 -6.33 -2.89 2.83
N TYR A 41 -5.97 -1.98 3.74
CA TYR A 41 -6.39 -0.58 3.69
C TYR A 41 -5.16 0.30 3.54
N LEU A 42 -5.25 1.29 2.66
CA LEU A 42 -4.14 2.18 2.32
C LEU A 42 -4.49 3.61 2.69
N ASN A 43 -3.60 4.26 3.42
CA ASN A 43 -3.67 5.69 3.71
C ASN A 43 -2.68 6.43 2.80
N THR A 44 -3.20 7.34 1.97
CA THR A 44 -2.46 8.01 0.90
C THR A 44 -2.16 9.48 1.18
N GLN A 45 -2.26 9.94 2.42
CA GLN A 45 -2.21 11.38 2.75
C GLN A 45 -0.96 12.12 2.24
N SER A 46 0.17 11.43 2.16
CA SER A 46 1.45 12.05 1.84
C SER A 46 1.93 11.79 0.41
N LEU A 47 1.05 11.31 -0.48
CA LEU A 47 1.42 11.05 -1.87
C LEU A 47 1.10 12.27 -2.75
N PRO A 48 2.03 12.69 -3.64
CA PRO A 48 1.80 13.80 -4.54
C PRO A 48 0.69 13.56 -5.56
N GLU A 49 0.11 14.64 -6.07
CA GLU A 49 -0.82 14.57 -7.20
C GLU A 49 -0.07 14.19 -8.47
N LEU A 50 -0.67 13.33 -9.27
CA LEU A 50 -0.16 12.93 -10.59
C LEU A 50 -0.96 13.61 -11.70
N THR A 51 -0.37 13.67 -12.89
CA THR A 51 -1.07 14.08 -14.11
C THR A 51 -2.14 13.05 -14.47
N ALA A 52 -3.14 13.46 -15.28
CA ALA A 52 -4.31 12.63 -15.57
C ALA A 52 -3.99 11.32 -16.31
N ASP A 53 -2.87 11.24 -16.99
CA ASP A 53 -2.41 10.06 -17.73
C ASP A 53 -1.69 9.04 -16.86
N LEU A 54 -1.41 9.37 -15.57
CA LEU A 54 -0.71 8.53 -14.63
C LEU A 54 -1.61 8.14 -13.46
N GLN A 55 -1.24 7.05 -12.81
CA GLN A 55 -1.94 6.53 -11.67
C GLN A 55 -0.97 5.81 -10.73
N TYR A 56 -1.28 5.77 -9.43
CA TYR A 56 -0.53 4.94 -8.49
C TYR A 56 -1.02 3.50 -8.58
N GLN A 57 -0.10 2.58 -8.33
CA GLN A 57 -0.42 1.16 -8.19
C GLN A 57 0.25 0.60 -6.95
N LEU A 58 -0.54 -0.13 -6.15
CA LEU A 58 -0.06 -0.82 -4.97
C LEU A 58 0.32 -2.25 -5.35
N TRP A 59 1.44 -2.69 -4.83
CA TRP A 59 1.94 -4.06 -4.98
C TRP A 59 2.23 -4.63 -3.60
N PHE A 60 1.99 -5.92 -3.42
CA PHE A 60 2.60 -6.63 -2.32
C PHE A 60 3.60 -7.64 -2.87
N ILE A 61 4.66 -7.87 -2.09
CA ILE A 61 5.74 -8.76 -2.50
C ILE A 61 5.56 -10.08 -1.76
N LYS A 62 5.54 -11.17 -2.49
CA LYS A 62 5.46 -12.52 -1.96
C LYS A 62 6.46 -13.40 -2.69
N ASP A 63 7.35 -14.05 -1.93
CA ASP A 63 8.40 -14.91 -2.47
C ASP A 63 9.23 -14.20 -3.56
N GLY A 64 9.54 -12.92 -3.31
CA GLY A 64 10.30 -12.08 -4.22
C GLY A 64 9.54 -11.59 -5.45
N LYS A 65 8.26 -11.91 -5.57
CA LYS A 65 7.43 -11.54 -6.74
C LYS A 65 6.44 -10.43 -6.38
N PRO A 66 6.34 -9.36 -7.19
CA PRO A 66 5.32 -8.35 -7.01
C PRO A 66 3.97 -8.85 -7.50
N ILE A 67 2.95 -8.67 -6.67
CA ILE A 67 1.57 -9.01 -6.99
C ILE A 67 0.74 -7.74 -6.94
N ASP A 68 -0.04 -7.48 -8.00
CA ASP A 68 -0.91 -6.33 -8.11
C ASP A 68 -1.94 -6.33 -6.97
N SER A 69 -2.04 -5.21 -6.26
CA SER A 69 -3.01 -5.00 -5.20
C SER A 69 -3.96 -3.84 -5.47
N GLY A 70 -3.96 -3.33 -6.68
CA GLY A 70 -4.92 -2.33 -7.15
C GLY A 70 -4.30 -0.98 -7.50
N ILE A 71 -5.03 -0.25 -8.34
CA ILE A 71 -4.69 1.12 -8.76
C ILE A 71 -5.50 2.11 -7.92
N PHE A 72 -4.97 3.31 -7.76
CA PHE A 72 -5.65 4.36 -7.00
C PHE A 72 -5.12 5.75 -7.36
N ASP A 73 -5.92 6.76 -7.03
CA ASP A 73 -5.53 8.16 -7.14
C ASP A 73 -5.21 8.74 -5.76
N HIS A 74 -4.43 9.81 -5.73
CA HIS A 74 -3.94 10.42 -4.49
C HIS A 74 -5.02 11.07 -3.62
N LYS A 75 -6.21 11.30 -4.17
CA LYS A 75 -7.27 12.12 -3.54
C LYS A 75 -7.98 11.46 -2.37
N SER A 76 -7.97 10.14 -2.29
CA SER A 76 -8.67 9.41 -1.22
C SER A 76 -7.74 9.21 -0.03
N LYS A 77 -8.25 9.50 1.19
CA LYS A 77 -7.45 9.38 2.41
C LYS A 77 -7.25 7.94 2.86
N LEU A 78 -8.29 7.13 2.75
CA LEU A 78 -8.25 5.71 3.13
C LEU A 78 -8.96 4.90 2.07
N LEU A 79 -8.24 3.93 1.53
CA LEU A 79 -8.73 3.09 0.43
C LEU A 79 -8.67 1.63 0.81
N LYS A 80 -9.72 0.88 0.48
CA LYS A 80 -9.68 -0.58 0.54
C LYS A 80 -9.09 -1.09 -0.76
N MET A 81 -7.98 -1.83 -0.65
CA MET A 81 -7.27 -2.41 -1.79
C MET A 81 -7.57 -3.91 -1.90
N ALA A 82 -7.03 -4.57 -2.92
CA ALA A 82 -7.16 -6.02 -3.05
C ALA A 82 -6.45 -6.74 -1.90
N LYS A 83 -6.96 -7.90 -1.52
CA LYS A 83 -6.41 -8.70 -0.42
C LYS A 83 -4.98 -9.12 -0.70
N ALA A 84 -4.16 -9.17 0.37
CA ALA A 84 -2.78 -9.63 0.29
C ALA A 84 -2.59 -10.85 1.18
N MET A 85 -2.22 -11.97 0.59
CA MET A 85 -1.99 -13.22 1.30
C MET A 85 -0.50 -13.41 1.55
N ASN A 86 -0.12 -13.46 2.84
CA ASN A 86 1.27 -13.63 3.27
C ASN A 86 2.25 -12.62 2.63
N PRO A 87 1.95 -11.31 2.68
CA PRO A 87 2.85 -10.33 2.10
C PRO A 87 4.15 -10.24 2.89
N GLN A 88 5.26 -10.01 2.20
CA GLN A 88 6.58 -9.77 2.79
C GLN A 88 6.93 -8.28 2.79
N ALA A 89 6.34 -7.54 1.86
CA ALA A 89 6.52 -6.10 1.74
C ALA A 89 5.37 -5.51 0.92
N PHE A 90 5.22 -4.19 0.99
CA PHE A 90 4.33 -3.44 0.12
C PHE A 90 5.12 -2.33 -0.56
N ALA A 91 4.75 -2.02 -1.80
CA ALA A 91 5.36 -0.96 -2.58
C ALA A 91 4.30 -0.22 -3.39
N ILE A 92 4.56 1.05 -3.67
CA ILE A 92 3.73 1.86 -4.56
C ILE A 92 4.61 2.37 -5.69
N THR A 93 4.13 2.20 -6.92
CA THR A 93 4.75 2.74 -8.13
C THR A 93 3.81 3.72 -8.82
N VAL A 94 4.38 4.56 -9.68
CA VAL A 94 3.63 5.38 -10.64
C VAL A 94 3.57 4.60 -11.95
N GLU A 95 2.35 4.39 -12.45
CA GLU A 95 2.11 3.66 -13.69
C GLU A 95 1.23 4.49 -14.63
N LYS A 96 1.12 4.07 -15.88
CA LYS A 96 0.12 4.63 -16.79
C LYS A 96 -1.28 4.39 -16.24
N ARG A 97 -2.23 5.27 -16.57
CA ARG A 97 -3.62 5.12 -16.13
C ARG A 97 -4.16 3.75 -16.56
N GLY A 98 -4.80 3.07 -15.59
CA GLY A 98 -5.23 1.69 -15.75
C GLY A 98 -4.25 0.66 -15.19
N GLY A 99 -3.03 1.08 -14.85
CA GLY A 99 -2.03 0.22 -14.25
C GLY A 99 -1.19 -0.58 -15.23
N SER A 100 -0.31 -1.39 -14.70
CA SER A 100 0.62 -2.23 -15.47
C SER A 100 0.60 -3.66 -14.93
N PRO A 101 0.91 -4.67 -15.75
CA PRO A 101 0.99 -6.07 -15.28
C PRO A 101 2.19 -6.34 -14.37
N THR A 102 3.25 -5.54 -14.50
CA THR A 102 4.44 -5.60 -13.67
C THR A 102 4.83 -4.19 -13.24
N PRO A 103 5.44 -4.01 -12.05
CA PRO A 103 5.79 -2.68 -11.58
C PRO A 103 6.94 -2.07 -12.39
N THR A 104 6.83 -0.77 -12.63
CA THR A 104 7.94 0.02 -13.20
C THR A 104 8.85 0.41 -12.03
N LEU A 105 9.93 -0.32 -11.85
CA LEU A 105 10.79 -0.18 -10.67
C LEU A 105 11.43 1.20 -10.55
N THR A 106 11.73 1.85 -11.66
CA THR A 106 12.29 3.22 -11.66
C THR A 106 11.29 4.27 -11.23
N SER A 107 10.01 3.94 -11.15
CA SER A 107 8.95 4.83 -10.69
C SER A 107 8.40 4.43 -9.31
N MET A 108 9.12 3.60 -8.57
CA MET A 108 8.75 3.26 -7.19
C MET A 108 8.89 4.48 -6.30
N VAL A 109 7.83 4.83 -5.58
CA VAL A 109 7.80 6.01 -4.72
C VAL A 109 7.98 5.69 -3.25
N VAL A 110 7.42 4.58 -2.78
CA VAL A 110 7.56 4.13 -1.38
C VAL A 110 7.64 2.62 -1.29
N LEU A 111 8.27 2.14 -0.23
CA LEU A 111 8.43 0.73 0.09
C LEU A 111 8.36 0.54 1.61
N GLY A 112 7.68 -0.49 2.06
CA GLY A 112 7.64 -0.90 3.46
C GLY A 112 7.71 -2.39 3.59
N LYS A 113 8.60 -2.87 4.46
CA LYS A 113 8.74 -4.31 4.77
C LYS A 113 7.99 -4.66 6.04
N LEU A 114 7.49 -5.88 6.09
CA LEU A 114 6.88 -6.42 7.29
C LEU A 114 7.93 -6.91 8.28
#